data_118e6fea8a38c958047e051403777574
#
_entry.id   118e6fea8a38c958047e051403777574
#
_cell.length_a   1.000
_cell.length_b   1.000
_cell.length_c   1.000
_cell.angle_alpha   90.00
_cell.angle_beta   90.00
_cell.angle_gamma   90.00
#
_symmetry.space_group_name_H-M   'P 1'
#
loop_
_entity.id
_entity.type
_entity.pdbx_description
1 polymer ?
#
loop_
_entity_poly.entity_id
_entity_poly.type
_entity_poly.pdbx_seq_one_letter_code
_entity_poly.pdbx_strand_id
1 'polypeptide(L)'
;NIGQILETHLGMAAKGIGDKINAMLKQQQEVAKLREFIQRAYDLGADVRQKVDLSTFSDEEVMRLAENLRKGMPIATPVFDGAKEAEIKELLKLGDLPTSGQIRLYDGRTGEQFERPVTVGYMYMLKLNHLVDDKMHARSTGSYSLVTQQPLGGKAQFGGQRFGEMEVWA
;
A
#
# COMPACT_ATOMS: atom_id res chain seq x y z
N ASN A 1 -2.71 -7.04 -10.66
CA ASN A 1 -1.54 -7.91 -10.72
C ASN A 1 -1.32 -8.67 -9.41
N ILE A 2 -0.71 -9.86 -9.47
CA ILE A 2 -0.46 -10.72 -8.31
C ILE A 2 0.38 -10.00 -7.25
N GLY A 3 1.41 -9.25 -7.67
CA GLY A 3 2.26 -8.49 -6.76
C GLY A 3 1.49 -7.46 -5.92
N GLN A 4 0.49 -6.81 -6.46
CA GLN A 4 -0.35 -5.85 -5.72
C GLN A 4 -1.22 -6.54 -4.67
N ILE A 5 -1.70 -7.75 -4.94
CA ILE A 5 -2.47 -8.53 -3.97
C ILE A 5 -1.57 -8.95 -2.80
N LEU A 6 -0.36 -9.43 -3.09
CA LEU A 6 0.63 -9.77 -2.07
C LEU A 6 1.03 -8.55 -1.22
N GLU A 7 1.23 -7.39 -1.85
CA GLU A 7 1.49 -6.12 -1.17
C GLU A 7 0.34 -5.74 -0.24
N THR A 8 -0.90 -5.88 -0.68
CA THR A 8 -2.09 -5.58 0.13
C THR A 8 -2.15 -6.46 1.38
N HIS A 9 -1.91 -7.76 1.25
CA HIS A 9 -1.87 -8.68 2.37
C HIS A 9 -0.71 -8.38 3.35
N LEU A 10 0.48 -8.09 2.80
CA LEU A 10 1.64 -7.75 3.60
C LEU A 10 1.44 -6.43 4.37
N GLY A 11 0.84 -5.44 3.71
CA GLY A 11 0.50 -4.17 4.34
C GLY A 11 -0.51 -4.33 5.48
N MET A 12 -1.49 -5.21 5.31
CA MET A 12 -2.44 -5.53 6.38
C MET A 12 -1.76 -6.23 7.57
N ALA A 13 -0.84 -7.17 7.30
CA ALA A 13 -0.03 -7.82 8.33
C ALA A 13 0.83 -6.81 9.10
N ALA A 14 1.50 -5.90 8.39
CA ALA A 14 2.33 -4.86 8.99
C ALA A 14 1.53 -3.93 9.90
N LYS A 15 0.33 -3.54 9.48
CA LYS A 15 -0.58 -2.73 10.29
C LYS A 15 -1.07 -3.49 11.52
N GLY A 16 -1.46 -4.76 11.38
CA GLY A 16 -1.91 -5.60 12.49
C GLY A 16 -0.83 -5.82 13.55
N ILE A 17 0.41 -6.01 13.14
CA ILE A 17 1.56 -6.09 14.05
C ILE A 17 1.74 -4.77 14.81
N GLY A 18 1.64 -3.63 14.14
CA GLY A 18 1.71 -2.32 14.76
C GLY A 18 0.60 -2.08 15.78
N ASP A 19 -0.63 -2.47 15.47
CA ASP A 19 -1.77 -2.35 16.38
C ASP A 19 -1.60 -3.25 17.63
N LYS A 20 -1.02 -4.45 17.46
CA LYS A 20 -0.71 -5.34 18.57
C LYS A 20 0.39 -4.78 19.48
N ILE A 21 1.45 -4.21 18.92
CA ILE A 21 2.47 -3.50 19.67
C ILE A 21 1.85 -2.31 20.45
N ASN A 22 0.98 -1.54 19.83
CA ASN A 22 0.27 -0.45 20.48
C ASN A 22 -0.62 -0.92 21.64
N ALA A 23 -1.28 -2.07 21.49
CA ALA A 23 -2.06 -2.68 22.56
C ALA A 23 -1.17 -3.14 23.74
N MET A 24 -0.02 -3.75 23.44
CA MET A 24 0.95 -4.16 24.45
C MET A 24 1.53 -2.96 25.22
N LEU A 25 1.81 -1.84 24.54
CA LEU A 25 2.26 -0.60 25.16
C LEU A 25 1.18 0.00 26.07
N LYS A 26 -0.08 0.02 25.65
CA LYS A 26 -1.20 0.53 26.44
C LYS A 26 -1.47 -0.31 27.70
N GLN A 27 -1.26 -1.63 27.61
CA GLN A 27 -1.42 -2.55 28.73
C GLN A 27 -0.21 -2.56 29.67
N GLN A 28 0.81 -1.76 29.40
CA GLN A 28 2.05 -1.72 30.18
C GLN A 28 2.68 -3.10 30.40
N GLN A 29 2.67 -3.93 29.36
CA GLN A 29 3.27 -5.26 29.44
C GLN A 29 4.77 -5.16 29.67
N GLU A 30 5.33 -6.24 30.22
CA GLU A 30 6.78 -6.34 30.49
C GLU A 30 7.61 -6.11 29.21
N VAL A 31 8.66 -5.32 29.33
CA VAL A 31 9.57 -5.00 28.21
C VAL A 31 10.14 -6.27 27.56
N ALA A 32 10.36 -7.32 28.35
CA ALA A 32 10.84 -8.60 27.85
C ALA A 32 9.88 -9.24 26.83
N LYS A 33 8.58 -9.24 27.11
CA LYS A 33 7.55 -9.76 26.18
C LYS A 33 7.46 -8.93 24.91
N LEU A 34 7.58 -7.63 25.05
CA LEU A 34 7.57 -6.70 23.92
C LEU A 34 8.81 -6.92 23.03
N ARG A 35 9.98 -7.10 23.63
CA ARG A 35 11.25 -7.43 22.96
C ARG A 35 11.12 -8.75 22.17
N GLU A 36 10.61 -9.79 22.80
CA GLU A 36 10.40 -11.09 22.16
C GLU A 36 9.45 -11.00 20.97
N PHE A 37 8.35 -10.28 21.13
CA PHE A 37 7.37 -10.10 20.06
C PHE A 37 7.95 -9.33 18.86
N ILE A 38 8.66 -8.23 19.10
CA ILE A 38 9.30 -7.43 18.04
C ILE A 38 10.41 -8.26 17.38
N GLN A 39 11.24 -8.98 18.14
CA GLN A 39 12.26 -9.87 17.58
C GLN A 39 11.64 -10.91 16.64
N ARG A 40 10.56 -11.55 17.06
CA ARG A 40 9.83 -12.52 16.23
C ARG A 40 9.28 -11.90 14.96
N ALA A 41 8.77 -10.67 15.01
CA ALA A 41 8.30 -9.96 13.84
C ALA A 41 9.44 -9.64 12.85
N TYR A 42 10.61 -9.26 13.35
CA TYR A 42 11.78 -9.04 12.50
C TYR A 42 12.34 -10.35 11.93
N ASP A 43 12.37 -11.43 12.70
CA ASP A 43 12.89 -12.73 12.23
C ASP A 43 12.04 -13.32 11.09
N LEU A 44 10.73 -13.13 11.11
CA LEU A 44 9.83 -13.58 10.05
C LEU A 44 9.94 -12.76 8.76
N GLY A 45 10.34 -11.49 8.85
CA GLY A 45 10.46 -10.57 7.72
C GLY A 45 11.87 -10.35 7.19
N ALA A 46 12.90 -10.93 7.81
CA ALA A 46 14.28 -10.64 7.47
C ALA A 46 14.93 -11.74 6.64
N ASP A 47 15.59 -11.32 5.54
CA ASP A 47 16.60 -12.16 4.89
C ASP A 47 17.70 -12.50 5.92
N VAL A 48 18.21 -13.72 5.85
CA VAL A 48 19.24 -14.28 6.77
C VAL A 48 20.45 -13.35 6.96
N ARG A 49 20.68 -12.44 6.02
CA ARG A 49 21.82 -11.50 6.01
C ARG A 49 21.59 -10.21 6.81
N GLN A 50 20.37 -9.92 7.24
CA GLN A 50 20.01 -8.65 7.91
C GLN A 50 19.22 -8.86 9.20
N LYS A 51 19.51 -9.95 9.92
CA LYS A 51 18.88 -10.19 11.21
C LYS A 51 19.28 -9.11 12.21
N VAL A 52 18.29 -8.38 12.69
CA VAL A 52 18.45 -7.43 13.78
C VAL A 52 18.37 -8.20 15.09
N ASP A 53 19.41 -8.15 15.90
CA ASP A 53 19.42 -8.77 17.23
C ASP A 53 19.05 -7.72 18.28
N LEU A 54 17.84 -7.81 18.79
CA LEU A 54 17.34 -6.91 19.84
C LEU A 54 17.87 -7.24 21.23
N SER A 55 18.62 -8.35 21.40
CA SER A 55 19.24 -8.68 22.68
C SER A 55 20.32 -7.66 23.08
N THR A 56 20.93 -7.00 22.10
CA THR A 56 21.95 -5.97 22.32
C THR A 56 21.37 -4.59 22.69
N PHE A 57 20.06 -4.40 22.54
CA PHE A 57 19.40 -3.12 22.80
C PHE A 57 19.03 -2.99 24.29
N SER A 58 19.18 -1.78 24.82
CA SER A 58 18.69 -1.46 26.16
C SER A 58 17.15 -1.44 26.18
N ASP A 59 16.59 -1.52 27.38
CA ASP A 59 15.13 -1.48 27.55
C ASP A 59 14.52 -0.14 27.04
N GLU A 60 15.24 0.97 27.22
CA GLU A 60 14.82 2.27 26.70
C GLU A 60 14.81 2.32 25.18
N GLU A 61 15.80 1.72 24.53
CA GLU A 61 15.88 1.62 23.08
C GLU A 61 14.75 0.75 22.49
N VAL A 62 14.44 -0.36 23.17
CA VAL A 62 13.31 -1.23 22.80
C VAL A 62 11.98 -0.49 22.93
N MET A 63 11.79 0.29 24.00
CA MET A 63 10.58 1.08 24.19
C MET A 63 10.45 2.17 23.13
N ARG A 64 11.52 2.86 22.78
CA ARG A 64 11.54 3.85 21.70
C ARG A 64 11.22 3.21 20.32
N LEU A 65 11.80 2.04 20.06
CA LEU A 65 11.50 1.28 18.87
C LEU A 65 10.03 0.89 18.81
N ALA A 66 9.47 0.38 19.90
CA ALA A 66 8.05 0.02 19.99
C ALA A 66 7.12 1.22 19.75
N GLU A 67 7.45 2.39 20.26
CA GLU A 67 6.69 3.62 19.98
C GLU A 67 6.70 3.99 18.49
N ASN A 68 7.83 3.81 17.81
CA ASN A 68 7.93 4.05 16.38
C ASN A 68 7.10 3.05 15.56
N LEU A 69 7.03 1.80 16.01
CA LEU A 69 6.32 0.72 15.32
C LEU A 69 4.81 0.67 15.62
N ARG A 70 4.31 1.38 16.59
CA ARG A 70 2.90 1.31 17.01
C ARG A 70 1.88 1.68 15.94
N LYS A 71 2.29 2.44 14.91
CA LYS A 71 1.41 2.80 13.79
C LYS A 71 1.43 1.79 12.65
N GLY A 72 2.37 0.89 12.65
CA GLY A 72 2.62 -0.12 11.63
C GLY A 72 4.10 -0.42 11.50
N MET A 73 4.44 -1.64 11.19
CA MET A 73 5.82 -2.07 10.95
C MET A 73 6.20 -1.72 9.50
N PRO A 74 7.25 -0.92 9.25
CA PRO A 74 7.71 -0.67 7.90
C PRO A 74 8.38 -1.93 7.33
N ILE A 75 7.93 -2.37 6.17
CA ILE A 75 8.47 -3.53 5.46
C ILE A 75 8.87 -3.10 4.06
N ALA A 76 10.09 -3.45 3.65
CA ALA A 76 10.59 -3.28 2.30
C ALA A 76 11.21 -4.58 1.81
N THR A 77 10.94 -4.95 0.57
CA THR A 77 11.48 -6.14 -0.07
C THR A 77 12.22 -5.78 -1.35
N PRO A 78 13.27 -6.52 -1.74
CA PRO A 78 13.90 -6.37 -3.05
C PRO A 78 12.91 -6.64 -4.18
N VAL A 79 13.15 -6.03 -5.35
CA VAL A 79 12.23 -6.09 -6.50
C VAL A 79 12.03 -7.51 -7.01
N PHE A 80 13.10 -8.32 -7.06
CA PHE A 80 13.06 -9.70 -7.59
C PHE A 80 13.14 -10.79 -6.53
N ASP A 81 13.22 -10.43 -5.27
CA ASP A 81 13.26 -11.34 -4.12
C ASP A 81 12.30 -10.84 -3.03
N GLY A 82 11.04 -10.79 -3.39
CA GLY A 82 9.97 -10.32 -2.50
C GLY A 82 9.56 -11.36 -1.47
N ALA A 83 8.71 -10.94 -0.53
CA ALA A 83 8.14 -11.82 0.48
C ALA A 83 7.31 -12.95 -0.16
N LYS A 84 7.52 -14.17 0.34
CA LYS A 84 6.81 -15.37 -0.12
C LYS A 84 5.46 -15.48 0.57
N GLU A 85 4.53 -16.19 -0.07
CA GLU A 85 3.17 -16.39 0.47
C GLU A 85 3.18 -16.99 1.90
N ALA A 86 4.07 -17.95 2.16
CA ALA A 86 4.20 -18.57 3.47
C ALA A 86 4.59 -17.54 4.56
N GLU A 87 5.56 -16.70 4.27
CA GLU A 87 6.03 -15.64 5.17
C GLU A 87 4.93 -14.62 5.46
N ILE A 88 4.15 -14.22 4.43
CA ILE A 88 3.02 -13.31 4.59
C ILE A 88 1.94 -13.93 5.48
N LYS A 89 1.64 -15.21 5.30
CA LYS A 89 0.66 -15.92 6.15
C LYS A 89 1.11 -16.02 7.61
N GLU A 90 2.40 -16.21 7.86
CA GLU A 90 2.95 -16.22 9.21
C GLU A 90 2.91 -14.85 9.87
N LEU A 91 3.20 -13.79 9.12
CA LEU A 91 3.06 -12.41 9.59
C LEU A 91 1.60 -12.05 9.90
N LEU A 92 0.65 -12.49 9.08
CA LEU A 92 -0.80 -12.32 9.35
C LEU A 92 -1.20 -13.02 10.65
N LYS A 93 -0.73 -14.26 10.88
CA LYS A 93 -0.97 -14.98 12.14
C LYS A 93 -0.37 -14.25 13.34
N LEU A 94 0.84 -13.71 13.20
CA LEU A 94 1.49 -12.94 14.27
C LEU A 94 0.68 -11.69 14.64
N GLY A 95 0.05 -11.05 13.66
CA GLY A 95 -0.84 -9.90 13.83
C GLY A 95 -2.28 -10.25 14.28
N ASP A 96 -2.59 -11.53 14.57
CA ASP A 96 -3.93 -12.02 14.89
C ASP A 96 -4.98 -11.74 13.81
N LEU A 97 -4.54 -11.77 12.54
CA LEU A 97 -5.38 -11.54 11.38
C LEU A 97 -5.70 -12.85 10.64
N PRO A 98 -6.84 -12.91 9.93
CA PRO A 98 -7.18 -14.07 9.13
C PRO A 98 -6.12 -14.31 8.02
N THR A 99 -5.67 -15.53 7.88
CA THR A 99 -4.63 -15.91 6.89
C THR A 99 -5.11 -15.79 5.45
N SER A 100 -6.42 -15.75 5.22
CA SER A 100 -7.01 -15.49 3.91
C SER A 100 -6.90 -14.04 3.47
N GLY A 101 -6.64 -13.11 4.39
CA GLY A 101 -6.64 -11.66 4.13
C GLY A 101 -8.01 -11.10 3.76
N GLN A 102 -9.07 -11.86 3.95
CA GLN A 102 -10.43 -11.49 3.58
C GLN A 102 -11.26 -11.18 4.82
N ILE A 103 -12.06 -10.15 4.72
CA ILE A 103 -12.95 -9.65 5.79
C ILE A 103 -14.37 -9.52 5.23
N ARG A 104 -15.37 -9.76 6.08
CA ARG A 104 -16.76 -9.50 5.74
C ARG A 104 -17.04 -8.01 5.83
N LEU A 105 -17.53 -7.46 4.74
CA LEU A 105 -17.88 -6.04 4.64
C LEU A 105 -19.39 -5.86 4.47
N TYR A 106 -19.85 -4.65 4.76
CA TYR A 106 -21.25 -4.24 4.64
C TYR A 106 -21.35 -3.03 3.70
N ASP A 107 -22.41 -2.99 2.91
CA ASP A 107 -22.72 -1.83 2.08
C ASP A 107 -23.10 -0.63 2.98
N GLY A 108 -22.39 0.47 2.84
CA GLY A 108 -22.64 1.68 3.65
C GLY A 108 -23.96 2.38 3.35
N ARG A 109 -24.62 2.08 2.24
CA ARG A 109 -25.93 2.65 1.87
C ARG A 109 -27.08 1.81 2.33
N THR A 110 -27.02 0.50 2.11
CA THR A 110 -28.12 -0.44 2.41
C THR A 110 -27.99 -1.10 3.78
N GLY A 111 -26.77 -1.16 4.33
CA GLY A 111 -26.47 -1.88 5.55
C GLY A 111 -26.40 -3.40 5.37
N GLU A 112 -26.57 -3.91 4.16
CA GLU A 112 -26.52 -5.33 3.85
C GLU A 112 -25.07 -5.83 3.77
N GLN A 113 -24.86 -7.07 4.18
CA GLN A 113 -23.57 -7.74 4.10
C GLN A 113 -23.30 -8.17 2.66
N PHE A 114 -22.07 -7.99 2.19
CA PHE A 114 -21.64 -8.56 0.91
C PHE A 114 -21.71 -10.10 0.93
N GLU A 115 -22.14 -10.68 -0.17
CA GLU A 115 -22.29 -12.14 -0.32
C GLU A 115 -21.00 -12.90 -0.07
N ARG A 116 -19.87 -12.30 -0.45
CA ARG A 116 -18.53 -12.90 -0.33
C ARG A 116 -17.60 -12.05 0.50
N PRO A 117 -16.67 -12.67 1.25
CA PRO A 117 -15.59 -11.94 1.92
C PRO A 117 -14.74 -11.18 0.89
N VAL A 118 -14.28 -10.01 1.27
CA VAL A 118 -13.50 -9.09 0.42
C VAL A 118 -12.07 -9.00 0.95
N THR A 119 -11.10 -9.02 0.05
CA THR A 119 -9.69 -8.76 0.39
C THR A 119 -9.52 -7.30 0.78
N VAL A 120 -9.03 -7.07 1.99
CA VAL A 120 -8.77 -5.74 2.55
C VAL A 120 -7.34 -5.66 3.02
N GLY A 121 -6.68 -4.55 2.76
CA GLY A 121 -5.32 -4.31 3.20
C GLY A 121 -4.85 -2.90 2.89
N TYR A 122 -3.57 -2.67 3.09
CA TYR A 122 -2.92 -1.39 2.88
C TYR A 122 -1.94 -1.49 1.71
N MET A 123 -1.97 -0.49 0.85
CA MET A 123 -1.04 -0.35 -0.27
C MET A 123 -0.30 0.98 -0.17
N TYR A 124 0.95 1.00 -0.64
CA TYR A 124 1.71 2.22 -0.78
C TYR A 124 1.31 2.95 -2.06
N MET A 125 0.73 4.13 -1.92
CA MET A 125 0.26 4.92 -3.06
C MET A 125 1.04 6.22 -3.17
N LEU A 126 1.48 6.53 -4.38
CA LEU A 126 2.15 7.78 -4.71
C LEU A 126 1.23 8.66 -5.55
N LYS A 127 1.18 9.94 -5.19
CA LYS A 127 0.59 10.96 -6.06
C LYS A 127 1.67 11.42 -7.03
N LEU A 128 1.49 11.08 -8.31
CA LEU A 128 2.40 11.50 -9.37
C LEU A 128 2.15 12.97 -9.77
N ASN A 129 3.13 13.57 -10.46
CA ASN A 129 3.05 14.94 -10.95
C ASN A 129 2.15 15.06 -12.20
N HIS A 130 1.01 14.38 -12.18
CA HIS A 130 -0.04 14.45 -13.20
C HIS A 130 -1.13 15.44 -12.77
N LEU A 131 -0.80 16.72 -12.77
CA LEU A 131 -1.71 17.78 -12.34
C LEU A 131 -2.83 17.98 -13.35
N VAL A 132 -4.04 18.24 -12.84
CA VAL A 132 -5.22 18.51 -13.69
C VAL A 132 -5.01 19.74 -14.56
N ASP A 133 -4.39 20.78 -14.04
CA ASP A 133 -4.11 22.03 -14.77
C ASP A 133 -3.24 21.80 -16.01
N ASP A 134 -2.31 20.84 -15.96
CA ASP A 134 -1.45 20.49 -17.09
C ASP A 134 -2.18 19.66 -18.14
N LYS A 135 -3.25 18.96 -17.77
CA LYS A 135 -4.01 18.04 -18.63
C LYS A 135 -5.33 18.63 -19.14
N MET A 136 -5.94 19.51 -18.36
CA MET A 136 -7.18 20.15 -18.78
C MET A 136 -6.93 21.06 -19.96
N HIS A 137 -7.65 20.83 -21.05
CA HIS A 137 -7.52 21.59 -22.27
C HIS A 137 -8.86 21.65 -23.01
N ALA A 138 -9.20 22.83 -23.50
CA ALA A 138 -10.38 23.07 -24.34
C ALA A 138 -10.03 24.05 -25.44
N ARG A 139 -10.73 23.95 -26.58
CA ARG A 139 -10.57 24.82 -27.72
C ARG A 139 -11.92 25.04 -28.42
N SER A 140 -12.17 26.25 -28.81
CA SER A 140 -13.23 26.58 -29.79
C SER A 140 -12.62 26.89 -31.15
N THR A 141 -11.82 27.95 -31.25
CA THR A 141 -11.09 28.35 -32.44
C THR A 141 -9.63 28.61 -32.08
N GLY A 142 -8.71 28.38 -33.00
CA GLY A 142 -7.27 28.58 -32.78
C GLY A 142 -6.46 28.44 -34.05
N SER A 143 -5.17 28.20 -33.91
CA SER A 143 -4.23 28.09 -35.03
C SER A 143 -4.44 26.82 -35.85
N TYR A 144 -4.21 26.94 -37.16
CA TYR A 144 -4.30 25.85 -38.13
C TYR A 144 -2.93 25.58 -38.77
N SER A 145 -2.72 24.37 -39.26
CA SER A 145 -1.52 24.02 -40.00
C SER A 145 -1.47 24.76 -41.35
N LEU A 146 -0.28 25.18 -41.75
CA LEU A 146 -0.08 25.88 -43.01
C LEU A 146 -0.38 25.00 -44.24
N VAL A 147 -0.01 23.73 -44.19
CA VAL A 147 -0.13 22.81 -45.34
C VAL A 147 -1.51 22.16 -45.41
N THR A 148 -1.97 21.58 -44.34
CA THR A 148 -3.22 20.80 -44.31
C THR A 148 -4.44 21.62 -43.94
N GLN A 149 -4.25 22.85 -43.44
CA GLN A 149 -5.34 23.72 -42.94
C GLN A 149 -6.23 23.03 -41.89
N GLN A 150 -5.66 22.12 -41.17
CA GLN A 150 -6.30 21.43 -40.05
C GLN A 150 -5.88 22.03 -38.72
N PRO A 151 -6.71 21.94 -37.66
CA PRO A 151 -6.32 22.36 -36.33
C PRO A 151 -5.03 21.66 -35.86
N LEU A 152 -4.15 22.42 -35.21
CA LEU A 152 -2.94 21.85 -34.59
C LEU A 152 -3.29 20.88 -33.47
N GLY A 153 -2.38 19.96 -33.14
CA GLY A 153 -2.54 19.03 -32.05
C GLY A 153 -1.78 19.48 -30.80
N GLY A 154 -2.22 19.02 -29.63
CA GLY A 154 -1.56 19.22 -28.35
C GLY A 154 -1.96 20.51 -27.60
N LYS A 155 -1.90 20.46 -26.29
CA LYS A 155 -2.26 21.55 -25.38
C LYS A 155 -1.34 22.77 -25.54
N ALA A 156 -0.03 22.55 -25.68
CA ALA A 156 0.96 23.62 -25.78
C ALA A 156 0.74 24.55 -27.01
N GLN A 157 0.19 24.01 -28.10
CA GLN A 157 -0.09 24.70 -29.34
C GLN A 157 -1.53 25.21 -29.45
N PHE A 158 -2.27 25.12 -28.36
CA PHE A 158 -3.70 25.39 -28.33
C PHE A 158 -4.45 24.59 -29.41
N GLY A 159 -4.12 23.31 -29.54
CA GLY A 159 -4.65 22.39 -30.54
C GLY A 159 -6.00 21.81 -30.15
N GLY A 160 -6.68 21.22 -31.15
CA GLY A 160 -7.95 20.52 -30.96
C GLY A 160 -7.79 19.01 -30.79
N GLN A 161 -8.85 18.38 -30.31
CA GLN A 161 -8.95 16.92 -30.24
C GLN A 161 -9.22 16.34 -31.62
N ARG A 162 -8.59 15.19 -31.92
CA ARG A 162 -8.87 14.46 -33.15
C ARG A 162 -10.10 13.58 -32.96
N PHE A 163 -11.11 13.80 -33.78
CA PHE A 163 -12.25 12.91 -33.95
C PHE A 163 -11.98 11.99 -35.13
N GLY A 164 -11.42 10.85 -34.88
CA GLY A 164 -10.96 9.91 -35.91
C GLY A 164 -12.09 9.11 -36.55
N GLU A 165 -11.74 8.28 -37.54
CA GLU A 165 -12.71 7.44 -38.27
C GLU A 165 -13.45 6.46 -37.35
N MET A 166 -12.73 5.84 -36.39
CA MET A 166 -13.35 4.88 -35.47
C MET A 166 -14.31 5.55 -34.48
N GLU A 167 -14.02 6.79 -34.07
CA GLU A 167 -14.89 7.57 -33.19
C GLU A 167 -16.16 8.03 -33.94
N VAL A 168 -16.05 8.19 -35.25
CA VAL A 168 -17.24 8.50 -36.11
C VAL A 168 -18.16 7.29 -36.20
N TRP A 169 -17.61 6.08 -36.20
CA TRP A 169 -18.39 4.84 -36.24
C TRP A 169 -19.10 4.54 -34.91
N ALA A 170 -18.56 4.97 -33.77
CA ALA A 170 -19.14 4.79 -32.45
C ALA A 170 -20.33 5.71 -32.19
#